data_44642cb54b4c2352e972edf4c524ee78
#
_entry.id   44642cb54b4c2352e972edf4c524ee78
#
_cell.length_a   1.000
_cell.length_b   1.000
_cell.length_c   1.000
_cell.angle_alpha   90.00
_cell.angle_beta   90.00
_cell.angle_gamma   90.00
#
_symmetry.space_group_name_H-M   'P 1'
#
loop_
_entity.id
_entity.type
_entity.pdbx_description
1 polymer ?
#
loop_
_entity_poly.entity_id
_entity_poly.type
_entity_poly.pdbx_seq_one_letter_code
_entity_poly.pdbx_strand_id
1 'polypeptide(L)'
;MSELLKLQNGSDVRGVAIEGVEGENVNLTPDIVKQIGCAYVSWLAKKLDCDATALTIGVGRDSRVSGPALADGLIAGMVSAGAKVVDCGMATTPAMFMSIVFADTAFQGSAMITASHLPFNRNGIKFFDKDGGLEHDDITEILKLASLLNPVNDNAYIEKYDLLSVYAEYLKKKIADALADQTPSGKLPLEGLHIVVDSGNGASGFFVDKILKPLGADTTGSQFLEPDGMFPNHIPNPENKAA
;
A
#
# COMPACT_ATOMS: atom_id res chain seq x y z
N MET A 1 -17.15 11.45 -21.09
CA MET A 1 -16.02 11.29 -20.14
C MET A 1 -16.05 9.85 -19.68
N SER A 2 -14.93 9.10 -19.72
CA SER A 2 -14.95 7.69 -19.26
C SER A 2 -15.39 7.62 -17.80
N GLU A 3 -16.22 6.64 -17.44
CA GLU A 3 -16.66 6.41 -16.06
C GLU A 3 -15.44 6.21 -15.12
N LEU A 4 -14.34 5.62 -15.63
CA LEU A 4 -13.12 5.40 -14.86
C LEU A 4 -12.44 6.70 -14.42
N LEU A 5 -12.57 7.79 -15.19
CA LEU A 5 -12.02 9.09 -14.80
C LEU A 5 -12.68 9.68 -13.55
N LYS A 6 -13.88 9.23 -13.19
CA LYS A 6 -14.54 9.63 -11.94
C LYS A 6 -13.87 9.04 -10.69
N LEU A 7 -13.04 8.00 -10.88
CA LEU A 7 -12.26 7.40 -9.81
C LEU A 7 -10.98 8.17 -9.48
N GLN A 8 -10.62 9.16 -10.29
CA GLN A 8 -9.43 9.97 -10.00
C GLN A 8 -9.68 10.90 -8.82
N ASN A 9 -8.76 10.86 -7.86
CA ASN A 9 -8.74 11.75 -6.71
C ASN A 9 -7.29 12.25 -6.51
N GLY A 10 -7.00 13.42 -7.07
CA GLY A 10 -5.63 13.94 -7.13
C GLY A 10 -4.70 12.99 -7.89
N SER A 11 -3.65 12.55 -7.24
CA SER A 11 -2.66 11.58 -7.73
C SER A 11 -2.97 10.13 -7.37
N ASP A 12 -4.20 9.84 -6.92
CA ASP A 12 -4.67 8.51 -6.54
C ASP A 12 -5.89 8.07 -7.34
N VAL A 13 -6.15 6.76 -7.34
CA VAL A 13 -7.47 6.19 -7.66
C VAL A 13 -8.25 6.01 -6.36
N ARG A 14 -9.52 6.43 -6.30
CA ARG A 14 -10.38 6.29 -5.12
C ARG A 14 -11.80 5.94 -5.55
N GLY A 15 -12.48 5.10 -4.75
CA GLY A 15 -13.87 4.75 -5.00
C GLY A 15 -14.53 4.08 -3.81
N VAL A 16 -15.81 3.77 -3.97
CA VAL A 16 -16.59 2.91 -3.08
C VAL A 16 -16.33 1.47 -3.48
N ALA A 17 -15.77 0.67 -2.56
CA ALA A 17 -15.32 -0.69 -2.86
C ALA A 17 -16.26 -1.77 -2.28
N ILE A 18 -17.02 -1.44 -1.23
CA ILE A 18 -18.05 -2.33 -0.65
C ILE A 18 -19.29 -1.50 -0.31
N GLU A 19 -20.43 -2.18 -0.24
CA GLU A 19 -21.68 -1.59 0.24
C GLU A 19 -21.65 -1.30 1.74
N GLY A 20 -22.63 -0.58 2.25
CA GLY A 20 -22.83 -0.34 3.68
C GLY A 20 -23.03 1.12 4.08
N VAL A 21 -22.97 2.05 3.11
CA VAL A 21 -23.31 3.46 3.31
C VAL A 21 -24.45 3.85 2.35
N GLU A 22 -25.54 4.35 2.90
CA GLU A 22 -26.71 4.74 2.11
C GLU A 22 -26.35 5.83 1.09
N GLY A 23 -26.79 5.64 -0.15
CA GLY A 23 -26.52 6.58 -1.25
C GLY A 23 -25.15 6.44 -1.91
N GLU A 24 -24.29 5.56 -1.40
CA GLU A 24 -22.97 5.28 -1.97
C GLU A 24 -22.94 3.94 -2.72
N ASN A 25 -23.03 3.99 -4.05
CA ASN A 25 -22.95 2.79 -4.88
C ASN A 25 -21.50 2.37 -5.11
N VAL A 26 -21.25 1.04 -5.10
CA VAL A 26 -19.93 0.47 -5.41
C VAL A 26 -19.53 0.84 -6.84
N ASN A 27 -18.34 1.42 -6.99
CA ASN A 27 -17.78 1.86 -8.26
C ASN A 27 -16.27 1.54 -8.40
N LEU A 28 -15.67 0.89 -7.39
CA LEU A 28 -14.30 0.38 -7.45
C LEU A 28 -14.35 -1.14 -7.22
N THR A 29 -14.48 -1.88 -8.31
CA THR A 29 -14.61 -3.35 -8.29
C THR A 29 -13.30 -4.03 -8.69
N PRO A 30 -13.11 -5.34 -8.38
CA PRO A 30 -11.95 -6.10 -8.87
C PRO A 30 -11.78 -6.06 -10.39
N ASP A 31 -12.87 -6.07 -11.18
CA ASP A 31 -12.80 -5.99 -12.64
C ASP A 31 -12.29 -4.62 -13.13
N ILE A 32 -12.76 -3.54 -12.50
CA ILE A 32 -12.26 -2.19 -12.78
C ILE A 32 -10.78 -2.06 -12.41
N VAL A 33 -10.42 -2.56 -11.25
CA VAL A 33 -9.02 -2.52 -10.78
C VAL A 33 -8.11 -3.38 -11.66
N LYS A 34 -8.62 -4.48 -12.21
CA LYS A 34 -7.92 -5.30 -13.21
C LYS A 34 -7.60 -4.51 -14.48
N GLN A 35 -8.53 -3.73 -15.01
CA GLN A 35 -8.29 -2.84 -16.16
C GLN A 35 -7.21 -1.80 -15.80
N ILE A 36 -7.28 -1.22 -14.61
CA ILE A 36 -6.31 -0.22 -14.13
C ILE A 36 -4.91 -0.84 -13.98
N GLY A 37 -4.80 -2.06 -13.45
CA GLY A 37 -3.53 -2.78 -13.32
C GLY A 37 -2.86 -3.05 -14.66
N CYS A 38 -3.64 -3.49 -15.66
CA CYS A 38 -3.15 -3.68 -17.02
C CYS A 38 -2.67 -2.35 -17.65
N ALA A 39 -3.42 -1.27 -17.44
CA ALA A 39 -3.07 0.06 -17.93
C ALA A 39 -1.81 0.62 -17.26
N TYR A 40 -1.65 0.42 -15.95
CA TYR A 40 -0.46 0.85 -15.22
C TYR A 40 0.82 0.19 -15.76
N VAL A 41 0.78 -1.13 -16.01
CA VAL A 41 1.92 -1.84 -16.62
C VAL A 41 2.26 -1.26 -18.00
N SER A 42 1.25 -1.06 -18.84
CA SER A 42 1.45 -0.51 -20.19
C SER A 42 2.02 0.92 -20.15
N TRP A 43 1.52 1.73 -19.22
CA TRP A 43 2.02 3.09 -18.97
C TRP A 43 3.47 3.08 -18.48
N LEU A 44 3.79 2.21 -17.50
CA LEU A 44 5.12 2.11 -16.90
C LEU A 44 6.15 1.60 -17.93
N ALA A 45 5.80 0.56 -18.71
CA ALA A 45 6.64 0.03 -19.78
C ALA A 45 6.99 1.11 -20.80
N LYS A 46 6.00 1.92 -21.21
CA LYS A 46 6.20 3.07 -22.10
C LYS A 46 7.11 4.12 -21.46
N LYS A 47 6.89 4.47 -20.17
CA LYS A 47 7.70 5.47 -19.44
C LYS A 47 9.16 5.05 -19.32
N LEU A 48 9.42 3.75 -19.13
CA LEU A 48 10.76 3.18 -18.95
C LEU A 48 11.40 2.70 -20.27
N ASP A 49 10.69 2.84 -21.40
CA ASP A 49 11.13 2.37 -22.73
C ASP A 49 11.59 0.90 -22.71
N CYS A 50 10.77 0.02 -22.14
CA CYS A 50 11.08 -1.39 -21.99
C CYS A 50 9.88 -2.29 -22.30
N ASP A 51 10.12 -3.59 -22.46
CA ASP A 51 9.05 -4.58 -22.56
C ASP A 51 8.38 -4.80 -21.18
N ALA A 52 7.06 -5.01 -21.17
CA ALA A 52 6.32 -5.28 -19.95
C ALA A 52 6.84 -6.50 -19.17
N THR A 53 7.38 -7.50 -19.88
CA THR A 53 7.97 -8.71 -19.28
C THR A 53 9.26 -8.46 -18.51
N ALA A 54 9.88 -7.31 -18.71
CA ALA A 54 11.06 -6.87 -17.94
C ALA A 54 10.68 -6.22 -16.59
N LEU A 55 9.40 -5.91 -16.39
CA LEU A 55 8.93 -5.25 -15.17
C LEU A 55 8.66 -6.26 -14.06
N THR A 56 9.14 -5.94 -12.87
CA THR A 56 8.71 -6.55 -11.59
C THR A 56 8.02 -5.49 -10.75
N ILE A 57 6.78 -5.75 -10.36
CA ILE A 57 5.92 -4.78 -9.68
C ILE A 57 5.44 -5.35 -8.34
N GLY A 58 5.62 -4.59 -7.26
CA GLY A 58 5.11 -4.93 -5.95
C GLY A 58 3.65 -4.47 -5.76
N VAL A 59 2.83 -5.32 -5.15
CA VAL A 59 1.46 -4.96 -4.74
C VAL A 59 1.27 -5.21 -3.25
N GLY A 60 0.87 -4.19 -2.51
CA GLY A 60 0.54 -4.28 -1.10
C GLY A 60 -0.81 -3.64 -0.77
N ARG A 61 -1.33 -3.94 0.40
CA ARG A 61 -2.63 -3.43 0.86
C ARG A 61 -2.63 -3.13 2.34
N ASP A 62 -3.54 -2.25 2.77
CA ASP A 62 -3.83 -2.02 4.17
C ASP A 62 -4.84 -3.07 4.73
N SER A 63 -5.41 -2.79 5.92
CA SER A 63 -6.32 -3.70 6.62
C SER A 63 -7.74 -3.76 6.03
N ARG A 64 -8.12 -2.89 5.09
CA ARG A 64 -9.49 -2.77 4.57
C ARG A 64 -10.04 -4.07 4.03
N VAL A 65 -11.30 -4.37 4.37
CA VAL A 65 -12.00 -5.61 4.00
C VAL A 65 -11.99 -5.85 2.48
N SER A 66 -12.13 -4.80 1.68
CA SER A 66 -12.08 -4.91 0.21
C SER A 66 -10.66 -5.12 -0.34
N GLY A 67 -9.63 -4.94 0.49
CA GLY A 67 -8.22 -5.00 0.07
C GLY A 67 -7.83 -6.28 -0.66
N PRO A 68 -8.13 -7.48 -0.13
CA PRO A 68 -7.74 -8.74 -0.79
C PRO A 68 -8.32 -8.88 -2.20
N ALA A 69 -9.63 -8.67 -2.37
CA ALA A 69 -10.28 -8.81 -3.68
C ALA A 69 -9.78 -7.79 -4.71
N LEU A 70 -9.49 -6.56 -4.27
CA LEU A 70 -8.92 -5.54 -5.14
C LEU A 70 -7.46 -5.87 -5.49
N ALA A 71 -6.68 -6.44 -4.55
CA ALA A 71 -5.31 -6.89 -4.82
C ALA A 71 -5.30 -8.00 -5.88
N ASP A 72 -6.17 -9.00 -5.74
CA ASP A 72 -6.30 -10.09 -6.72
C ASP A 72 -6.64 -9.54 -8.11
N GLY A 73 -7.58 -8.58 -8.20
CA GLY A 73 -7.93 -7.93 -9.45
C GLY A 73 -6.75 -7.15 -10.06
N LEU A 74 -6.07 -6.34 -9.24
CA LEU A 74 -4.93 -5.54 -9.68
C LEU A 74 -3.79 -6.41 -10.20
N ILE A 75 -3.43 -7.44 -9.44
CA ILE A 75 -2.39 -8.42 -9.80
C ILE A 75 -2.76 -9.12 -11.12
N ALA A 76 -3.99 -9.61 -11.25
CA ALA A 76 -4.46 -10.24 -12.48
C ALA A 76 -4.35 -9.33 -13.69
N GLY A 77 -4.66 -8.04 -13.54
CA GLY A 77 -4.49 -7.04 -14.59
C GLY A 77 -3.03 -6.81 -14.98
N MET A 78 -2.15 -6.69 -14.00
CA MET A 78 -0.71 -6.50 -14.23
C MET A 78 -0.08 -7.71 -14.92
N VAL A 79 -0.44 -8.91 -14.46
CA VAL A 79 0.02 -10.17 -15.07
C VAL A 79 -0.47 -10.30 -16.52
N SER A 80 -1.74 -9.96 -16.79
CA SER A 80 -2.29 -10.03 -18.15
C SER A 80 -1.57 -9.10 -19.14
N ALA A 81 -0.92 -8.05 -18.64
CA ALA A 81 -0.08 -7.16 -19.44
C ALA A 81 1.38 -7.65 -19.60
N GLY A 82 1.75 -8.77 -18.96
CA GLY A 82 3.05 -9.42 -19.07
C GLY A 82 4.04 -9.14 -17.92
N ALA A 83 3.68 -8.30 -16.94
CA ALA A 83 4.59 -8.01 -15.84
C ALA A 83 4.72 -9.18 -14.86
N LYS A 84 5.89 -9.30 -14.23
CA LYS A 84 6.06 -10.10 -13.01
C LYS A 84 5.48 -9.33 -11.83
N VAL A 85 4.68 -9.99 -11.00
CA VAL A 85 4.06 -9.34 -9.84
C VAL A 85 4.45 -10.06 -8.56
N VAL A 86 4.77 -9.27 -7.54
CA VAL A 86 5.09 -9.75 -6.19
C VAL A 86 4.01 -9.25 -5.24
N ASP A 87 3.28 -10.19 -4.62
CA ASP A 87 2.29 -9.89 -3.59
C ASP A 87 3.00 -9.65 -2.25
N CYS A 88 3.03 -8.40 -1.81
CA CYS A 88 3.59 -7.98 -0.53
C CYS A 88 2.61 -8.12 0.64
N GLY A 89 1.39 -8.56 0.39
CA GLY A 89 0.36 -8.76 1.41
C GLY A 89 0.01 -7.49 2.17
N MET A 90 -0.04 -7.60 3.50
CA MET A 90 -0.22 -6.43 4.39
C MET A 90 1.02 -5.53 4.29
N ALA A 91 0.80 -4.25 4.01
CA ALA A 91 1.87 -3.28 3.85
C ALA A 91 1.41 -1.87 4.30
N THR A 92 2.35 -0.94 4.29
CA THR A 92 2.10 0.49 4.47
C THR A 92 2.54 1.25 3.24
N THR A 93 1.96 2.42 3.01
CA THR A 93 2.32 3.29 1.88
C THR A 93 3.83 3.55 1.80
N PRO A 94 4.54 3.92 2.89
CA PRO A 94 5.98 4.11 2.83
C PRO A 94 6.76 2.80 2.59
N ALA A 95 6.28 1.64 3.08
CA ALA A 95 6.92 0.37 2.79
C ALA A 95 6.84 0.04 1.29
N MET A 96 5.69 0.27 0.65
CA MET A 96 5.52 0.06 -0.78
C MET A 96 6.40 0.98 -1.62
N PHE A 97 6.57 2.25 -1.22
CA PHE A 97 7.54 3.13 -1.84
C PHE A 97 8.97 2.58 -1.67
N MET A 98 9.33 2.16 -0.47
CA MET A 98 10.68 1.63 -0.20
C MET A 98 10.98 0.33 -0.95
N SER A 99 9.98 -0.43 -1.39
CA SER A 99 10.20 -1.63 -2.21
C SER A 99 10.87 -1.34 -3.57
N ILE A 100 10.79 -0.10 -4.04
CA ILE A 100 11.49 0.37 -5.25
C ILE A 100 12.93 0.78 -4.92
N VAL A 101 13.16 1.26 -3.70
CA VAL A 101 14.45 1.81 -3.25
C VAL A 101 15.40 0.74 -2.70
N PHE A 102 14.84 -0.30 -2.05
CA PHE A 102 15.65 -1.38 -1.48
C PHE A 102 16.35 -2.20 -2.58
N ALA A 103 17.64 -2.48 -2.38
CA ALA A 103 18.44 -3.24 -3.34
C ALA A 103 17.92 -4.68 -3.53
N ASP A 104 17.36 -5.28 -2.48
CA ASP A 104 16.87 -6.66 -2.49
C ASP A 104 15.56 -6.83 -3.28
N THR A 105 14.73 -5.80 -3.37
CA THR A 105 13.50 -5.81 -4.15
C THR A 105 13.67 -5.09 -5.48
N ALA A 106 14.17 -3.87 -5.47
CA ALA A 106 14.46 -3.03 -6.64
C ALA A 106 13.34 -3.08 -7.70
N PHE A 107 12.07 -3.09 -7.27
CA PHE A 107 10.93 -3.16 -8.19
C PHE A 107 10.92 -1.95 -9.11
N GLN A 108 10.51 -2.14 -10.36
CA GLN A 108 10.39 -1.04 -11.33
C GLN A 108 9.17 -0.17 -11.04
N GLY A 109 8.19 -0.71 -10.30
CA GLY A 109 7.05 0.02 -9.81
C GLY A 109 6.40 -0.69 -8.64
N SER A 110 5.51 0.00 -7.95
CA SER A 110 4.69 -0.61 -6.89
C SER A 110 3.32 0.03 -6.78
N ALA A 111 2.40 -0.69 -6.15
CA ALA A 111 1.05 -0.23 -5.90
C ALA A 111 0.64 -0.51 -4.44
N MET A 112 0.06 0.49 -3.80
CA MET A 112 -0.53 0.37 -2.46
C MET A 112 -2.05 0.51 -2.54
N ILE A 113 -2.75 -0.55 -2.16
CA ILE A 113 -4.22 -0.55 -2.06
C ILE A 113 -4.61 -0.03 -0.69
N THR A 114 -5.17 1.17 -0.68
CA THR A 114 -5.54 1.90 0.54
C THR A 114 -6.48 3.05 0.22
N ALA A 115 -7.30 3.45 1.18
CA ALA A 115 -8.03 4.71 1.14
C ALA A 115 -7.61 5.66 2.27
N SER A 116 -6.40 5.49 2.84
CA SER A 116 -5.88 6.37 3.91
C SER A 116 -6.84 6.41 5.11
N HIS A 117 -7.38 7.59 5.40
CA HIS A 117 -8.29 7.88 6.52
C HIS A 117 -9.78 7.85 6.15
N LEU A 118 -10.14 7.42 4.93
CA LEU A 118 -11.54 7.37 4.49
C LEU A 118 -12.30 6.23 5.18
N PRO A 119 -13.66 6.28 5.22
CA PRO A 119 -14.49 5.25 5.83
C PRO A 119 -14.23 3.83 5.29
N PHE A 120 -14.71 2.83 6.00
CA PHE A 120 -14.47 1.40 5.75
C PHE A 120 -14.89 0.94 4.35
N ASN A 121 -15.94 1.55 3.78
CA ASN A 121 -16.48 1.20 2.47
C ASN A 121 -15.68 1.77 1.29
N ARG A 122 -14.74 2.67 1.55
CA ARG A 122 -13.84 3.27 0.54
C ARG A 122 -12.57 2.46 0.40
N ASN A 123 -12.04 2.45 -0.81
CA ASN A 123 -10.69 1.99 -1.08
C ASN A 123 -10.09 2.76 -2.27
N GLY A 124 -8.86 2.46 -2.62
CA GLY A 124 -8.17 3.12 -3.72
C GLY A 124 -6.83 2.49 -4.00
N ILE A 125 -6.09 3.12 -4.92
CA ILE A 125 -4.77 2.66 -5.31
C ILE A 125 -3.85 3.88 -5.42
N LYS A 126 -2.70 3.79 -4.76
CA LYS A 126 -1.55 4.67 -4.97
C LYS A 126 -0.52 3.91 -5.79
N PHE A 127 -0.03 4.53 -6.85
CA PHE A 127 1.04 3.96 -7.66
C PHE A 127 2.35 4.71 -7.41
N PHE A 128 3.44 3.97 -7.53
CA PHE A 128 4.79 4.49 -7.37
C PHE A 128 5.67 3.98 -8.50
N ASP A 129 6.62 4.80 -8.89
CA ASP A 129 7.75 4.44 -9.73
C ASP A 129 9.06 4.94 -9.13
N LYS A 130 10.17 4.84 -9.85
CA LYS A 130 11.50 5.27 -9.37
C LYS A 130 11.61 6.76 -9.00
N ASP A 131 10.68 7.58 -9.49
CA ASP A 131 10.68 9.03 -9.26
C ASP A 131 9.80 9.39 -8.03
N GLY A 132 9.01 8.46 -7.51
CA GLY A 132 8.13 8.65 -6.35
C GLY A 132 6.71 8.17 -6.58
N GLY A 133 5.75 8.82 -5.88
CA GLY A 133 4.32 8.65 -6.20
C GLY A 133 4.00 9.27 -7.55
N LEU A 134 3.09 8.64 -8.28
CA LEU A 134 2.63 9.17 -9.56
C LEU A 134 1.89 10.50 -9.38
N GLU A 135 1.96 11.34 -10.40
CA GLU A 135 1.30 12.62 -10.41
C GLU A 135 -0.12 12.55 -10.99
N HIS A 136 -0.89 13.65 -10.86
CA HIS A 136 -2.27 13.75 -11.35
C HIS A 136 -2.40 13.36 -12.82
N ASP A 137 -1.52 13.84 -13.68
CA ASP A 137 -1.60 13.61 -15.12
C ASP A 137 -1.27 12.17 -15.51
N ASP A 138 -0.37 11.50 -14.75
CA ASP A 138 -0.07 10.10 -14.90
C ASP A 138 -1.32 9.23 -14.64
N ILE A 139 -2.02 9.51 -13.53
CA ILE A 139 -3.27 8.81 -13.19
C ILE A 139 -4.34 9.06 -14.25
N THR A 140 -4.44 10.28 -14.77
CA THR A 140 -5.36 10.59 -15.88
C THR A 140 -5.04 9.75 -17.13
N GLU A 141 -3.75 9.60 -17.49
CA GLU A 141 -3.33 8.79 -18.63
C GLU A 141 -3.65 7.30 -18.40
N ILE A 142 -3.35 6.77 -17.23
CA ILE A 142 -3.63 5.38 -16.84
C ILE A 142 -5.13 5.10 -16.90
N LEU A 143 -5.98 5.95 -16.33
CA LEU A 143 -7.43 5.74 -16.32
C LEU A 143 -8.06 5.85 -17.72
N LYS A 144 -7.54 6.74 -18.60
CA LYS A 144 -7.93 6.79 -20.01
C LYS A 144 -7.57 5.50 -20.72
N LEU A 145 -6.36 5.01 -20.52
CA LEU A 145 -5.89 3.76 -21.11
C LEU A 145 -6.71 2.56 -20.61
N ALA A 146 -6.96 2.49 -19.29
CA ALA A 146 -7.76 1.43 -18.68
C ALA A 146 -9.15 1.29 -19.30
N SER A 147 -9.76 2.41 -19.69
CA SER A 147 -11.09 2.39 -20.32
C SER A 147 -11.12 1.77 -21.72
N LEU A 148 -9.96 1.52 -22.32
CA LEU A 148 -9.82 0.91 -23.64
C LEU A 148 -9.37 -0.56 -23.57
N LEU A 149 -8.99 -1.03 -22.40
CA LEU A 149 -8.42 -2.36 -22.19
C LEU A 149 -9.48 -3.34 -21.69
N ASN A 150 -9.37 -4.58 -22.17
CA ASN A 150 -10.16 -5.71 -21.67
C ASN A 150 -9.22 -6.88 -21.34
N PRO A 151 -8.54 -6.82 -20.18
CA PRO A 151 -7.52 -7.80 -19.82
C PRO A 151 -8.13 -9.19 -19.62
N VAL A 152 -7.49 -10.20 -20.16
CA VAL A 152 -7.87 -11.61 -19.97
C VAL A 152 -7.34 -12.15 -18.65
N ASN A 153 -7.92 -13.24 -18.17
CA ASN A 153 -7.35 -13.95 -17.02
C ASN A 153 -6.14 -14.75 -17.49
N ASP A 154 -5.04 -14.59 -16.78
CA ASP A 154 -3.85 -15.40 -16.94
C ASP A 154 -3.51 -16.05 -15.59
N ASN A 155 -3.14 -17.34 -15.61
CA ASN A 155 -2.78 -18.10 -14.42
C ASN A 155 -1.25 -18.08 -14.27
N ALA A 156 -0.69 -16.95 -13.88
CA ALA A 156 0.73 -16.87 -13.54
C ALA A 156 0.97 -17.21 -12.06
N TYR A 157 2.16 -17.70 -11.78
CA TYR A 157 2.64 -17.84 -10.41
C TYR A 157 2.89 -16.45 -9.82
N ILE A 158 2.31 -16.17 -8.66
CA ILE A 158 2.50 -14.93 -7.91
C ILE A 158 3.43 -15.21 -6.73
N GLU A 159 4.58 -14.58 -6.78
CA GLU A 159 5.53 -14.60 -5.66
C GLU A 159 4.96 -13.82 -4.48
N LYS A 160 5.19 -14.33 -3.25
CA LYS A 160 4.84 -13.63 -2.01
C LYS A 160 6.11 -13.15 -1.32
N TYR A 161 6.08 -11.93 -0.80
CA TYR A 161 7.21 -11.31 -0.14
C TYR A 161 6.81 -10.58 1.14
N ASP A 162 7.48 -10.88 2.26
CA ASP A 162 7.25 -10.20 3.55
C ASP A 162 7.97 -8.85 3.58
N LEU A 163 7.48 -7.90 2.79
CA LEU A 163 8.04 -6.55 2.71
C LEU A 163 7.99 -5.82 4.07
N LEU A 164 6.94 -6.07 4.85
CA LEU A 164 6.75 -5.35 6.11
C LEU A 164 7.83 -5.67 7.15
N SER A 165 8.29 -6.93 7.19
CA SER A 165 9.41 -7.32 8.05
C SER A 165 10.73 -6.70 7.59
N VAL A 166 10.99 -6.67 6.28
CA VAL A 166 12.18 -6.01 5.73
C VAL A 166 12.17 -4.51 6.00
N TYR A 167 11.02 -3.87 5.85
CA TYR A 167 10.84 -2.45 6.15
C TYR A 167 11.04 -2.17 7.65
N ALA A 168 10.54 -3.05 8.54
CA ALA A 168 10.75 -2.91 9.98
C ALA A 168 12.24 -3.00 10.37
N GLU A 169 12.98 -3.95 9.79
CA GLU A 169 14.43 -4.05 10.00
C GLU A 169 15.18 -2.80 9.53
N TYR A 170 14.80 -2.28 8.38
CA TYR A 170 15.35 -1.02 7.87
C TYR A 170 15.11 0.13 8.85
N LEU A 171 13.87 0.27 9.36
CA LEU A 171 13.53 1.34 10.32
C LEU A 171 14.28 1.17 11.65
N LYS A 172 14.37 -0.06 12.18
CA LYS A 172 15.16 -0.32 13.39
C LYS A 172 16.61 0.12 13.22
N LYS A 173 17.21 -0.28 12.09
CA LYS A 173 18.58 0.11 11.81
C LYS A 173 18.74 1.62 11.71
N LYS A 174 17.82 2.33 11.03
CA LYS A 174 17.86 3.79 10.92
C LYS A 174 17.75 4.50 12.27
N ILE A 175 16.87 4.01 13.15
CA ILE A 175 16.72 4.56 14.51
C ILE A 175 18.00 4.31 15.34
N ALA A 176 18.52 3.08 15.30
CA ALA A 176 19.73 2.74 16.03
C ALA A 176 20.95 3.56 15.56
N ASP A 177 21.14 3.68 14.25
CA ASP A 177 22.23 4.46 13.66
C ASP A 177 22.11 5.96 14.05
N ALA A 178 20.89 6.52 14.02
CA ALA A 178 20.66 7.93 14.37
C ALA A 178 20.90 8.24 15.86
N LEU A 179 20.75 7.25 16.72
CA LEU A 179 20.91 7.39 18.18
C LEU A 179 22.25 6.82 18.70
N ALA A 180 23.12 6.32 17.83
CA ALA A 180 24.34 5.60 18.22
C ALA A 180 25.21 6.40 19.19
N ASP A 181 25.46 7.69 18.91
CA ASP A 181 26.28 8.57 19.74
C ASP A 181 25.61 8.97 21.07
N GLN A 182 24.28 8.82 21.17
CA GLN A 182 23.48 9.20 22.32
C GLN A 182 23.13 7.98 23.22
N THR A 183 23.34 6.78 22.71
CA THR A 183 23.01 5.54 23.41
C THR A 183 24.19 5.11 24.28
N PRO A 184 24.05 5.06 25.63
CA PRO A 184 25.11 4.58 26.52
C PRO A 184 25.48 3.12 26.21
N SER A 185 26.75 2.78 26.44
CA SER A 185 27.21 1.39 26.26
C SER A 185 26.38 0.40 27.09
N GLY A 186 25.90 -0.64 26.42
CA GLY A 186 25.08 -1.69 27.04
C GLY A 186 23.59 -1.36 27.15
N LYS A 187 23.15 -0.22 26.61
CA LYS A 187 21.75 0.18 26.55
C LYS A 187 21.16 0.00 25.15
N LEU A 188 19.82 -0.12 25.09
CA LEU A 188 19.09 -0.10 23.83
C LEU A 188 18.74 1.34 23.44
N PRO A 189 18.64 1.64 22.13
CA PRO A 189 18.44 3.02 21.63
C PRO A 189 17.23 3.76 22.21
N LEU A 190 16.14 3.03 22.51
CA LEU A 190 14.90 3.62 23.04
C LEU A 190 14.65 3.25 24.51
N GLU A 191 15.66 2.71 25.21
CA GLU A 191 15.52 2.32 26.62
C GLU A 191 15.20 3.55 27.49
N GLY A 192 14.14 3.41 28.30
CA GLY A 192 13.64 4.49 29.16
C GLY A 192 12.59 5.39 28.50
N LEU A 193 12.31 5.22 27.21
CA LEU A 193 11.21 5.93 26.55
C LEU A 193 9.91 5.13 26.67
N HIS A 194 8.82 5.82 26.98
CA HIS A 194 7.45 5.29 26.93
C HIS A 194 6.79 5.80 25.64
N ILE A 195 6.51 4.89 24.70
CA ILE A 195 5.96 5.21 23.39
C ILE A 195 4.67 4.41 23.17
N VAL A 196 3.55 5.09 23.17
CA VAL A 196 2.24 4.49 22.93
C VAL A 196 1.89 4.60 21.45
N VAL A 197 1.45 3.48 20.87
CA VAL A 197 0.96 3.40 19.49
C VAL A 197 -0.52 3.11 19.52
N ASP A 198 -1.30 3.98 18.89
CA ASP A 198 -2.67 3.69 18.47
C ASP A 198 -2.65 3.42 16.97
N SER A 199 -2.94 2.17 16.56
CA SER A 199 -2.95 1.79 15.15
C SER A 199 -4.32 1.93 14.51
N GLY A 200 -5.36 2.27 15.27
CA GLY A 200 -6.73 2.40 14.78
C GLY A 200 -7.20 1.20 13.96
N ASN A 201 -6.72 0.00 14.27
CA ASN A 201 -6.93 -1.23 13.48
C ASN A 201 -6.41 -1.17 12.02
N GLY A 202 -5.51 -0.25 11.73
CA GLY A 202 -4.82 -0.12 10.44
C GLY A 202 -3.64 -1.10 10.30
N ALA A 203 -2.73 -0.79 9.38
CA ALA A 203 -1.57 -1.63 9.07
C ALA A 203 -0.33 -1.32 9.93
N SER A 204 -0.42 -0.43 10.94
CA SER A 204 0.74 0.08 11.68
C SER A 204 1.07 -0.70 12.98
N GLY A 205 0.26 -1.68 13.37
CA GLY A 205 0.47 -2.44 14.62
C GLY A 205 1.85 -3.09 14.74
N PHE A 206 2.47 -3.43 13.62
CA PHE A 206 3.82 -4.01 13.57
C PHE A 206 4.91 -3.13 14.21
N PHE A 207 4.71 -1.81 14.31
CA PHE A 207 5.67 -0.91 14.93
C PHE A 207 5.99 -1.31 16.35
N VAL A 208 4.99 -1.75 17.12
CA VAL A 208 5.16 -2.15 18.52
C VAL A 208 6.13 -3.33 18.65
N ASP A 209 5.80 -4.45 18.00
CA ASP A 209 6.54 -5.69 18.21
C ASP A 209 7.79 -5.84 17.34
N LYS A 210 7.78 -5.24 16.13
CA LYS A 210 8.91 -5.36 15.21
C LYS A 210 9.94 -4.23 15.32
N ILE A 211 9.59 -3.09 15.93
CA ILE A 211 10.48 -1.92 15.97
C ILE A 211 10.69 -1.42 17.40
N LEU A 212 9.65 -0.99 18.09
CA LEU A 212 9.79 -0.24 19.35
C LEU A 212 10.29 -1.13 20.51
N LYS A 213 9.64 -2.26 20.76
CA LYS A 213 10.07 -3.22 21.80
C LYS A 213 11.49 -3.74 21.58
N PRO A 214 11.89 -4.17 20.35
CA PRO A 214 13.26 -4.59 20.10
C PRO A 214 14.32 -3.50 20.33
N LEU A 215 13.94 -2.23 20.19
CA LEU A 215 14.80 -1.07 20.48
C LEU A 215 14.76 -0.63 21.95
N GLY A 216 13.97 -1.30 22.81
CA GLY A 216 13.95 -1.06 24.25
C GLY A 216 12.87 -0.11 24.76
N ALA A 217 11.94 0.35 23.92
CA ALA A 217 10.85 1.20 24.36
C ALA A 217 9.84 0.44 25.24
N ASP A 218 9.32 1.10 26.28
CA ASP A 218 8.08 0.69 26.95
C ASP A 218 6.91 1.09 26.07
N THR A 219 6.11 0.10 25.63
CA THR A 219 4.96 0.30 24.77
C THR A 219 3.63 0.05 25.48
N THR A 220 3.64 0.02 26.82
CA THR A 220 2.45 -0.19 27.64
C THR A 220 1.38 0.85 27.30
N GLY A 221 0.13 0.42 27.11
CA GLY A 221 -0.97 1.28 26.71
C GLY A 221 -1.17 1.41 25.19
N SER A 222 -0.29 0.82 24.38
CA SER A 222 -0.56 0.72 22.93
C SER A 222 -1.83 -0.07 22.66
N GLN A 223 -2.63 0.39 21.67
CA GLN A 223 -3.98 -0.13 21.45
C GLN A 223 -4.35 -0.26 19.98
N PHE A 224 -5.40 -1.04 19.71
CA PHE A 224 -5.99 -1.29 18.39
C PHE A 224 -4.95 -1.73 17.36
N LEU A 225 -4.00 -2.57 17.79
CA LEU A 225 -2.85 -2.99 16.99
C LEU A 225 -3.20 -4.03 15.94
N GLU A 226 -4.25 -4.85 16.20
CA GLU A 226 -4.68 -5.88 15.26
C GLU A 226 -5.41 -5.24 14.08
N PRO A 227 -5.02 -5.58 12.83
CA PRO A 227 -5.66 -5.06 11.64
C PRO A 227 -7.13 -5.48 11.54
N ASP A 228 -8.04 -4.53 11.41
CA ASP A 228 -9.47 -4.76 11.15
C ASP A 228 -10.01 -3.66 10.23
N GLY A 229 -10.35 -4.03 9.02
CA GLY A 229 -10.78 -3.10 7.98
C GLY A 229 -12.17 -2.49 8.17
N MET A 230 -12.89 -2.87 9.23
CA MET A 230 -14.14 -2.22 9.65
C MET A 230 -13.89 -1.05 10.61
N PHE A 231 -12.67 -0.94 11.17
CA PHE A 231 -12.29 0.13 12.12
C PHE A 231 -13.25 0.26 13.29
N PRO A 232 -13.47 -0.81 14.08
CA PRO A 232 -14.56 -0.87 15.06
C PRO A 232 -14.35 0.03 16.29
N ASN A 233 -13.13 0.47 16.56
CA ASN A 233 -12.80 1.17 17.78
C ASN A 233 -12.93 2.71 17.65
N HIS A 234 -12.47 3.26 16.55
CA HIS A 234 -12.68 4.68 16.22
C HIS A 234 -12.54 4.91 14.70
N ILE A 235 -13.00 6.06 14.25
CA ILE A 235 -12.89 6.49 12.85
C ILE A 235 -11.40 6.54 12.47
N PRO A 236 -10.99 5.98 11.30
CA PRO A 236 -9.59 5.93 10.89
C PRO A 236 -9.05 7.30 10.40
N ASN A 237 -9.53 8.38 10.97
CA ASN A 237 -9.12 9.74 10.65
C ASN A 237 -8.56 10.42 11.90
N PRO A 238 -7.23 10.60 12.00
CA PRO A 238 -6.58 11.19 13.18
C PRO A 238 -6.92 12.68 13.39
N GLU A 239 -7.49 13.34 12.39
CA GLU A 239 -7.97 14.74 12.53
C GLU A 239 -9.39 14.80 13.15
N ASN A 240 -10.06 13.67 13.27
CA ASN A 240 -11.38 13.62 13.90
C ASN A 240 -11.23 13.68 15.42
N LYS A 241 -11.95 14.61 16.07
CA LYS A 241 -11.90 14.77 17.53
C LYS A 241 -12.41 13.56 18.33
N ALA A 242 -13.11 12.63 17.67
CA ALA A 242 -13.60 11.39 18.27
C ALA A 242 -12.68 10.19 18.03
N ALA A 243 -11.56 10.40 17.30
CA ALA A 243 -10.56 9.38 17.06
C ALA A 243 -9.51 9.35 18.18
#